data_80e45691c3208557968856de20a60ce9
#
_entry.id   80e45691c3208557968856de20a60ce9
#
_cell.length_a   1.000
_cell.length_b   1.000
_cell.length_c   1.000
_cell.angle_alpha   90.00
_cell.angle_beta   90.00
_cell.angle_gamma   90.00
#
_symmetry.space_group_name_H-M   'P 1'
#
loop_
_entity.id
_entity.type
_entity.pdbx_description
1 polymer ?
#
loop_
_entity_poly.entity_id
_entity_poly.type
_entity_poly.pdbx_seq_one_letter_code
_entity_poly.pdbx_strand_id
1 'polypeptide(L)'
;PFLHVDDAADSLIFSMEKNLTGTYNVLTENMTILQAAEKIKKLSSCEISINNDEIDERNYNVSCEKITQVGFNPKKNIDFAFNEIKNAINEKLITDYTAAEYSNYKLLFGSKDLQEKVFIQGIPGSLDLP
;
A
#
# COMPACT_ATOMS: atom_id res chain seq x y z
N PRO A 1 -5.92 -5.58 5.29
CA PRO A 1 -4.56 -5.47 5.83
C PRO A 1 -3.86 -4.22 5.32
N PHE A 2 -3.14 -3.52 6.21
CA PHE A 2 -2.30 -2.37 5.90
C PHE A 2 -0.84 -2.69 6.22
N LEU A 3 0.07 -2.24 5.36
CA LEU A 3 1.50 -2.40 5.53
C LEU A 3 2.21 -1.17 4.97
N HIS A 4 3.09 -0.57 5.75
CA HIS A 4 3.94 0.51 5.28
C HIS A 4 5.02 -0.01 4.33
N VAL A 5 5.38 0.78 3.31
CA VAL A 5 6.35 0.36 2.29
C VAL A 5 7.73 0.03 2.88
N ASP A 6 8.17 0.78 3.89
CA ASP A 6 9.45 0.51 4.55
C ASP A 6 9.40 -0.81 5.34
N ASP A 7 8.29 -1.09 6.06
CA ASP A 7 8.14 -2.38 6.73
C ASP A 7 8.08 -3.53 5.73
N ALA A 8 7.54 -3.30 4.52
CA ALA A 8 7.58 -4.28 3.45
C ALA A 8 9.04 -4.54 3.00
N ALA A 9 9.82 -3.47 2.77
CA ALA A 9 11.24 -3.59 2.41
C ALA A 9 12.05 -4.27 3.52
N ASP A 10 11.86 -3.86 4.77
CA ASP A 10 12.52 -4.46 5.94
C ASP A 10 12.19 -5.95 6.08
N SER A 11 10.95 -6.35 5.76
CA SER A 11 10.55 -7.76 5.80
C SER A 11 11.27 -8.61 4.75
N LEU A 12 11.54 -8.05 3.57
CA LEU A 12 12.31 -8.71 2.52
C LEU A 12 13.78 -8.89 2.95
N ILE A 13 14.40 -7.81 3.47
CA ILE A 13 15.77 -7.85 3.98
C ILE A 13 15.88 -8.88 5.11
N PHE A 14 14.98 -8.82 6.09
CA PHE A 14 14.92 -9.79 7.19
C PHE A 14 14.80 -11.24 6.69
N SER A 15 13.94 -11.47 5.71
CA SER A 15 13.73 -12.79 5.14
C SER A 15 14.99 -13.34 4.46
N MET A 16 15.73 -12.47 3.77
CA MET A 16 17.02 -12.82 3.15
C MET A 16 18.09 -13.13 4.21
N GLU A 17 18.23 -12.28 5.23
CA GLU A 17 19.22 -12.47 6.32
C GLU A 17 18.95 -13.75 7.13
N LYS A 18 17.69 -14.09 7.33
CA LYS A 18 17.27 -15.29 8.06
C LYS A 18 17.15 -16.55 7.19
N ASN A 19 17.38 -16.43 5.87
CA ASN A 19 17.21 -17.52 4.91
C ASN A 19 15.81 -18.17 5.04
N LEU A 20 14.76 -17.35 5.18
CA LEU A 20 13.40 -17.85 5.32
C LEU A 20 12.94 -18.52 4.03
N THR A 21 12.24 -19.63 4.16
CA THR A 21 11.66 -20.36 3.03
C THR A 21 10.14 -20.49 3.16
N GLY A 22 9.46 -20.54 2.03
CA GLY A 22 8.00 -20.62 1.99
C GLY A 22 7.33 -19.24 1.99
N THR A 23 6.02 -19.22 2.22
CA THR A 23 5.19 -18.00 2.15
C THR A 23 4.95 -17.43 3.55
N TYR A 24 5.14 -16.13 3.67
CA TYR A 24 4.87 -15.35 4.88
C TYR A 24 4.00 -14.15 4.53
N ASN A 25 2.96 -13.94 5.32
CA ASN A 25 2.20 -12.71 5.26
C ASN A 25 2.85 -11.66 6.16
N VAL A 26 2.85 -10.42 5.69
CA VAL A 26 3.37 -9.27 6.44
C VAL A 26 2.30 -8.18 6.43
N LEU A 27 1.95 -7.69 7.60
CA LEU A 27 1.04 -6.55 7.76
C LEU A 27 1.28 -5.92 9.13
N THR A 28 0.96 -4.63 9.23
CA THR A 28 1.00 -3.92 10.51
C THR A 28 -0.33 -4.05 11.24
N GLU A 29 -1.43 -3.87 10.52
CA GLU A 29 -2.77 -3.89 11.12
C GLU A 29 -3.84 -4.28 10.09
N ASN A 30 -4.91 -4.93 10.59
CA ASN A 30 -6.14 -5.15 9.82
C ASN A 30 -7.17 -4.10 10.25
N MET A 31 -7.76 -3.42 9.30
CA MET A 31 -8.87 -2.50 9.53
C MET A 31 -9.70 -2.30 8.26
N THR A 32 -10.92 -1.83 8.41
CA THR A 32 -11.73 -1.41 7.28
C THR A 32 -11.26 -0.05 6.75
N ILE A 33 -11.61 0.28 5.52
CA ILE A 33 -11.32 1.61 4.94
C ILE A 33 -11.95 2.71 5.77
N LEU A 34 -13.18 2.49 6.30
CA LEU A 34 -13.83 3.45 7.18
C LEU A 34 -13.04 3.68 8.49
N GLN A 35 -12.55 2.60 9.12
CA GLN A 35 -11.71 2.71 10.31
C GLN A 35 -10.40 3.46 10.02
N ALA A 36 -9.80 3.23 8.85
CA ALA A 36 -8.63 3.98 8.40
C ALA A 36 -8.95 5.47 8.21
N ALA A 37 -10.07 5.79 7.54
CA ALA A 37 -10.52 7.16 7.36
C ALA A 37 -10.82 7.87 8.70
N GLU A 38 -11.42 7.17 9.66
CA GLU A 38 -11.68 7.70 11.00
C GLU A 38 -10.39 7.99 11.79
N LYS A 39 -9.37 7.14 11.66
CA LYS A 39 -8.04 7.42 12.24
C LYS A 39 -7.44 8.69 11.63
N ILE A 40 -7.44 8.79 10.29
CA ILE A 40 -6.90 9.97 9.58
C ILE A 40 -7.68 11.23 9.96
N LYS A 41 -9.01 11.16 10.07
CA LYS A 41 -9.84 12.29 10.52
C LYS A 41 -9.43 12.80 11.91
N LYS A 42 -9.04 11.93 12.83
CA LYS A 42 -8.56 12.33 14.16
C LYS A 42 -7.21 13.05 14.11
N LEU A 43 -6.39 12.77 13.09
CA LEU A 43 -5.07 13.38 12.89
C LEU A 43 -5.11 14.63 12.00
N SER A 44 -6.25 14.90 11.38
CA SER A 44 -6.46 15.99 10.44
C SER A 44 -7.82 16.65 10.68
N SER A 45 -8.03 17.81 10.08
CA SER A 45 -9.35 18.49 10.11
C SER A 45 -10.23 18.11 8.91
N CYS A 46 -10.01 16.98 8.27
CA CYS A 46 -10.76 16.54 7.10
C CYS A 46 -12.15 15.98 7.48
N GLU A 47 -13.08 16.06 6.55
CA GLU A 47 -14.36 15.37 6.64
C GLU A 47 -14.32 14.07 5.84
N ILE A 48 -15.10 13.09 6.28
CA ILE A 48 -15.25 11.81 5.57
C ILE A 48 -16.49 11.93 4.69
N SER A 49 -16.32 11.72 3.39
CA SER A 49 -17.41 11.55 2.43
C SER A 49 -17.48 10.07 2.06
N ILE A 50 -18.69 9.51 2.11
CA ILE A 50 -18.94 8.11 1.75
C ILE A 50 -19.70 8.12 0.41
N ASN A 51 -19.08 7.49 -0.61
CA ASN A 51 -19.76 7.21 -1.86
C ASN A 51 -20.33 5.77 -1.77
N ASN A 52 -21.63 5.63 -1.94
CA ASN A 52 -22.32 4.34 -1.88
C ASN A 52 -22.47 3.69 -3.27
N ASP A 53 -22.03 4.35 -4.33
CA ASP A 53 -22.19 3.85 -5.69
C ASP A 53 -21.19 2.73 -6.04
N GLU A 54 -20.10 2.62 -5.27
CA GLU A 54 -19.09 1.60 -5.44
C GLU A 54 -18.90 0.84 -4.12
N ILE A 55 -19.43 -0.37 -4.05
CA ILE A 55 -19.22 -1.26 -2.89
C ILE A 55 -18.05 -2.20 -3.21
N ASP A 56 -16.94 -2.05 -2.49
CA ASP A 56 -15.87 -3.04 -2.50
C ASP A 56 -16.26 -4.21 -1.60
N GLU A 57 -16.67 -5.32 -2.20
CA GLU A 57 -17.09 -6.53 -1.48
C GLU A 57 -15.91 -7.30 -0.86
N ARG A 58 -14.67 -6.90 -1.15
CA ARG A 58 -13.48 -7.57 -0.60
C ARG A 58 -13.39 -7.35 0.90
N ASN A 59 -13.54 -8.43 1.64
CA ASN A 59 -13.45 -8.42 3.10
C ASN A 59 -12.61 -9.62 3.55
N TYR A 60 -11.38 -9.37 3.99
CA TYR A 60 -10.50 -10.41 4.50
C TYR A 60 -9.55 -9.86 5.56
N ASN A 61 -9.27 -10.71 6.54
CA ASN A 61 -8.24 -10.49 7.54
C ASN A 61 -7.06 -11.40 7.23
N VAL A 62 -5.86 -10.89 7.46
CA VAL A 62 -4.62 -11.62 7.26
C VAL A 62 -3.92 -11.80 8.60
N SER A 63 -3.42 -13.00 8.89
CA SER A 63 -2.55 -13.25 10.04
C SER A 63 -1.08 -13.13 9.63
N CYS A 64 -0.30 -12.41 10.43
CA CYS A 64 1.16 -12.33 10.30
C CYS A 64 1.90 -13.13 11.39
N GLU A 65 1.21 -14.00 12.13
CA GLU A 65 1.79 -14.77 13.22
C GLU A 65 3.06 -15.53 12.79
N LYS A 66 3.04 -16.14 11.61
CA LYS A 66 4.16 -16.93 11.11
C LYS A 66 5.46 -16.11 11.02
N ILE A 67 5.41 -14.88 10.53
CA ILE A 67 6.61 -14.04 10.43
C ILE A 67 6.99 -13.44 11.79
N THR A 68 5.99 -13.14 12.62
CA THR A 68 6.21 -12.66 13.98
C THR A 68 6.90 -13.71 14.85
N GLN A 69 6.55 -14.98 14.72
CA GLN A 69 7.18 -16.09 15.45
C GLN A 69 8.66 -16.26 15.09
N VAL A 70 9.07 -15.88 13.89
CA VAL A 70 10.50 -15.90 13.50
C VAL A 70 11.23 -14.60 13.82
N GLY A 71 10.54 -13.63 14.45
CA GLY A 71 11.13 -12.44 15.04
C GLY A 71 10.95 -11.14 14.25
N PHE A 72 10.18 -11.11 13.16
CA PHE A 72 9.90 -9.88 12.45
C PHE A 72 8.60 -9.25 12.93
N ASN A 73 8.63 -7.97 13.28
CA ASN A 73 7.46 -7.19 13.68
C ASN A 73 7.45 -5.87 12.92
N PRO A 74 6.44 -5.62 12.07
CA PRO A 74 6.22 -4.32 11.46
C PRO A 74 6.03 -3.22 12.50
N LYS A 75 6.49 -2.01 12.22
CA LYS A 75 6.55 -0.92 13.21
C LYS A 75 5.73 0.30 12.82
N LYS A 76 5.47 0.48 11.52
CA LYS A 76 4.88 1.69 10.97
C LYS A 76 3.40 1.48 10.68
N ASN A 77 2.55 2.06 11.52
CA ASN A 77 1.11 2.02 11.38
C ASN A 77 0.59 3.14 10.46
N ILE A 78 -0.73 3.20 10.27
CA ILE A 78 -1.36 4.22 9.43
C ILE A 78 -1.14 5.65 9.94
N ASP A 79 -1.03 5.84 11.25
CA ASP A 79 -0.78 7.14 11.85
C ASP A 79 0.62 7.66 11.46
N PHE A 80 1.61 6.75 11.45
CA PHE A 80 2.96 7.04 10.98
C PHE A 80 2.94 7.43 9.50
N ALA A 81 2.32 6.62 8.65
CA ALA A 81 2.23 6.87 7.20
C ALA A 81 1.54 8.21 6.90
N PHE A 82 0.46 8.54 7.61
CA PHE A 82 -0.23 9.81 7.46
C PHE A 82 0.68 11.00 7.79
N ASN A 83 1.41 10.93 8.92
CA ASN A 83 2.30 12.01 9.33
C ASN A 83 3.47 12.19 8.37
N GLU A 84 4.00 11.09 7.81
CA GLU A 84 5.07 11.13 6.80
C GLU A 84 4.59 11.86 5.53
N ILE A 85 3.43 11.50 4.99
CA ILE A 85 2.85 12.16 3.81
C ILE A 85 2.55 13.64 4.12
N LYS A 86 1.96 13.93 5.29
CA LYS A 86 1.68 15.31 5.72
C LYS A 86 2.94 16.16 5.79
N ASN A 87 4.03 15.61 6.33
CA ASN A 87 5.31 16.31 6.39
C ASN A 87 5.88 16.54 4.99
N ALA A 88 5.84 15.55 4.11
CA ALA A 88 6.31 15.68 2.74
C ALA A 88 5.54 16.78 1.96
N ILE A 89 4.24 16.93 2.19
CA ILE A 89 3.44 18.02 1.62
C ILE A 89 3.85 19.37 2.21
N ASN A 90 4.00 19.47 3.54
CA ASN A 90 4.38 20.71 4.23
C ASN A 90 5.77 21.18 3.81
N GLU A 91 6.70 20.26 3.61
CA GLU A 91 8.08 20.52 3.15
C GLU A 91 8.16 20.73 1.63
N LYS A 92 7.02 20.69 0.94
CA LYS A 92 6.91 20.82 -0.54
C LYS A 92 7.70 19.77 -1.33
N LEU A 93 7.93 18.61 -0.75
CA LEU A 93 8.46 17.45 -1.46
C LEU A 93 7.38 16.85 -2.38
N ILE A 94 6.11 16.95 -1.97
CA ILE A 94 4.94 16.64 -2.80
C ILE A 94 4.24 17.96 -3.09
N THR A 95 4.34 18.45 -4.33
CA THR A 95 3.74 19.71 -4.75
C THR A 95 2.40 19.55 -5.47
N ASP A 96 2.20 18.41 -6.10
CA ASP A 96 0.96 18.01 -6.77
C ASP A 96 0.68 16.53 -6.52
N TYR A 97 -0.14 16.25 -5.51
CA TYR A 97 -0.53 14.87 -5.16
C TYR A 97 -1.39 14.18 -6.25
N THR A 98 -1.88 14.94 -7.24
CA THR A 98 -2.66 14.39 -8.37
C THR A 98 -1.79 13.95 -9.53
N ALA A 99 -0.48 14.22 -9.47
CA ALA A 99 0.48 13.83 -10.50
C ALA A 99 0.48 12.31 -10.74
N ALA A 100 0.76 11.92 -11.97
CA ALA A 100 0.71 10.52 -12.37
C ALA A 100 1.68 9.62 -11.58
N GLU A 101 2.81 10.16 -11.13
CA GLU A 101 3.83 9.45 -10.35
C GLU A 101 3.32 8.94 -8.99
N TYR A 102 2.25 9.55 -8.44
CA TYR A 102 1.62 9.12 -7.18
C TYR A 102 0.41 8.18 -7.40
N SER A 103 0.18 7.74 -8.62
CA SER A 103 -0.91 6.81 -8.95
C SER A 103 -0.40 5.66 -9.80
N ASN A 104 -0.35 4.47 -9.23
CA ASN A 104 0.05 3.26 -9.96
C ASN A 104 -0.77 3.07 -11.24
N TYR A 105 -2.08 3.37 -11.20
CA TYR A 105 -2.94 3.29 -12.36
C TYR A 105 -2.52 4.29 -13.45
N LYS A 106 -2.36 5.57 -13.10
CA LYS A 106 -1.95 6.59 -14.07
C LYS A 106 -0.53 6.34 -14.59
N LEU A 107 0.38 5.86 -13.74
CA LEU A 107 1.74 5.54 -14.12
C LEU A 107 1.78 4.38 -15.13
N LEU A 108 1.01 3.32 -14.88
CA LEU A 108 1.01 2.11 -15.71
C LEU A 108 0.16 2.25 -16.98
N PHE A 109 -0.96 2.99 -16.91
CA PHE A 109 -1.95 3.07 -17.99
C PHE A 109 -2.08 4.47 -18.60
N GLY A 110 -1.44 5.48 -18.02
CA GLY A 110 -1.54 6.87 -18.46
C GLY A 110 -0.62 7.26 -19.63
N SER A 111 0.41 6.46 -19.95
CA SER A 111 1.28 6.70 -21.11
C SER A 111 1.46 5.42 -21.94
N LYS A 112 1.29 5.54 -23.27
CA LYS A 112 1.55 4.42 -24.21
C LYS A 112 2.98 3.89 -24.10
N ASP A 113 3.96 4.77 -23.89
CA ASP A 113 5.38 4.41 -23.74
C ASP A 113 5.67 3.53 -22.54
N LEU A 114 4.90 3.68 -21.44
CA LEU A 114 5.04 2.83 -20.26
C LEU A 114 4.31 1.51 -20.44
N GLN A 115 3.17 1.50 -21.13
CA GLN A 115 2.49 0.25 -21.48
C GLN A 115 3.39 -0.66 -22.31
N GLU A 116 4.13 -0.11 -23.28
CA GLU A 116 5.08 -0.87 -24.10
C GLU A 116 6.31 -1.36 -23.31
N LYS A 117 6.72 -0.63 -22.27
CA LYS A 117 7.88 -0.99 -21.43
C LYS A 117 7.52 -1.95 -20.27
N VAL A 118 6.31 -1.90 -19.75
CA VAL A 118 5.84 -2.76 -18.64
C VAL A 118 5.33 -4.11 -19.17
N PHE A 119 4.91 -4.19 -20.43
CA PHE A 119 4.75 -5.47 -21.11
C PHE A 119 6.12 -6.07 -21.45
N ILE A 120 6.92 -6.28 -20.40
CA ILE A 120 8.17 -7.02 -20.48
C ILE A 120 7.85 -8.40 -21.04
N GLN A 121 8.50 -8.71 -22.13
CA GLN A 121 8.69 -10.02 -22.71
C GLN A 121 8.50 -11.13 -21.67
N GLY A 122 7.40 -11.89 -21.77
CA GLY A 122 7.29 -13.17 -21.11
C GLY A 122 6.05 -13.47 -20.29
N ILE A 123 5.02 -12.63 -20.26
CA ILE A 123 3.72 -13.04 -19.73
C ILE A 123 2.81 -13.36 -20.93
N PRO A 124 2.55 -14.65 -21.22
CA PRO A 124 1.57 -15.00 -22.25
C PRO A 124 0.17 -14.79 -21.67
N GLY A 125 -0.59 -13.94 -22.30
CA GLY A 125 -2.00 -13.75 -21.98
C GLY A 125 -2.36 -12.28 -21.96
N SER A 126 -3.01 -11.83 -23.02
CA SER A 126 -3.77 -10.60 -23.03
C SER A 126 -4.75 -10.63 -21.84
N LEU A 127 -4.54 -9.79 -20.86
CA LEU A 127 -5.60 -9.41 -19.96
C LEU A 127 -6.55 -8.51 -20.77
N ASP A 128 -7.50 -9.12 -21.44
CA ASP A 128 -8.72 -8.43 -21.86
C ASP A 128 -9.50 -8.13 -20.58
N LEU A 129 -9.24 -6.96 -20.01
CA LEU A 129 -10.08 -6.42 -18.95
C LEU A 129 -11.24 -5.67 -19.61
N PRO A 130 -12.46 -5.91 -19.12
CA PRO A 130 -13.68 -5.27 -19.64
C PRO A 130 -13.68 -3.75 -19.45
#